data_a623232527e29f5bc8b6fa12f7a65fe2
#
_entry.id   a623232527e29f5bc8b6fa12f7a65fe2
#
_cell.length_a   1.000
_cell.length_b   1.000
_cell.length_c   1.000
_cell.angle_alpha   90.00
_cell.angle_beta   90.00
_cell.angle_gamma   90.00
#
_symmetry.space_group_name_H-M   'P 1'
#
loop_
_entity.id
_entity.type
_entity.pdbx_description
1 polymer ?
#
loop_
_entity_poly.entity_id
_entity_poly.type
_entity_poly.pdbx_seq_one_letter_code
_entity_poly.pdbx_strand_id
1 'polypeptide(L)'
;MRLFRCLAPLALGLMIFVAASPSRALDAVSVRGDAPAIDLTAVLDHQHSDTDRIQVSTAPGPDGIVRRIEVRAREGGQNWVVFALANNTDDQLDRLIVAPHYRIVSSGLLWPDLGLSRIASITPSTGDRPERQDSPTADVFRITLDPGAVITFVAELRTDKLPQLYLWEPDAYKDKVNSFTL
;
A
#
# COMPACT_ATOMS: atom_id res chain seq x y z
N MET A 1 67.82 26.72 31.87
CA MET A 1 66.49 26.96 32.49
C MET A 1 65.55 27.59 31.45
N ARG A 2 64.79 26.78 30.68
CA ARG A 2 63.68 27.22 29.85
C ARG A 2 62.72 26.04 29.69
N LEU A 3 61.58 26.15 30.34
CA LEU A 3 60.44 25.22 30.25
C LEU A 3 59.78 25.32 28.88
N PHE A 4 59.78 24.27 28.12
CA PHE A 4 58.89 24.12 26.96
C PHE A 4 57.59 23.45 27.38
N ARG A 5 56.49 24.19 27.39
CA ARG A 5 55.13 23.70 27.54
C ARG A 5 54.66 23.18 26.17
N CYS A 6 54.54 21.90 26.02
CA CYS A 6 53.82 21.31 24.89
C CYS A 6 52.31 21.32 25.17
N LEU A 7 51.60 22.15 24.44
CA LEU A 7 50.15 22.12 24.32
C LEU A 7 49.77 21.09 23.25
N ALA A 8 49.18 20.01 23.66
CA ALA A 8 48.57 19.05 22.76
C ALA A 8 47.15 19.55 22.42
N PRO A 9 46.75 19.65 21.15
CA PRO A 9 45.35 19.93 20.79
C PRO A 9 44.55 18.66 20.93
N LEU A 10 43.54 18.70 21.82
CA LEU A 10 42.52 17.68 21.97
C LEU A 10 41.56 17.77 20.78
N ALA A 11 41.77 16.92 19.79
CA ALA A 11 40.82 16.79 18.66
C ALA A 11 39.56 16.06 19.14
N LEU A 12 38.52 16.83 19.47
CA LEU A 12 37.18 16.32 19.78
C LEU A 12 36.51 15.88 18.50
N GLY A 13 36.64 14.59 18.16
CA GLY A 13 35.90 13.99 17.05
C GLY A 13 34.43 13.96 17.36
N LEU A 14 33.67 14.88 16.79
CA LEU A 14 32.18 14.88 16.80
C LEU A 14 31.71 13.74 15.91
N MET A 15 31.47 12.55 16.49
CA MET A 15 30.77 11.48 15.83
C MET A 15 29.28 11.90 15.66
N ILE A 16 28.92 12.35 14.46
CA ILE A 16 27.54 12.52 14.08
C ILE A 16 26.93 11.11 13.91
N PHE A 17 26.27 10.64 14.94
CA PHE A 17 25.37 9.50 14.83
C PHE A 17 24.18 9.93 13.98
N VAL A 18 24.22 9.66 12.69
CA VAL A 18 23.03 9.67 11.85
C VAL A 18 22.17 8.53 12.38
N ALA A 19 21.19 8.86 13.21
CA ALA A 19 20.16 7.94 13.60
C ALA A 19 19.39 7.55 12.33
N ALA A 20 19.77 6.43 11.71
CA ALA A 20 18.96 5.79 10.70
C ALA A 20 17.64 5.42 11.40
N SER A 21 16.58 6.16 11.14
CA SER A 21 15.22 5.76 11.56
C SER A 21 15.02 4.33 11.08
N PRO A 22 14.64 3.39 11.95
CA PRO A 22 14.35 2.04 11.50
C PRO A 22 13.24 2.14 10.46
N SER A 23 13.57 1.87 9.21
CA SER A 23 12.58 1.67 8.16
C SER A 23 11.74 0.49 8.62
N ARG A 24 10.55 0.76 9.14
CA ARG A 24 9.63 -0.28 9.55
C ARG A 24 9.28 -1.05 8.28
N ALA A 25 9.72 -2.30 8.22
CA ALA A 25 9.36 -3.17 7.10
C ALA A 25 7.84 -3.26 7.02
N LEU A 26 7.31 -3.14 5.82
CA LEU A 26 5.89 -3.30 5.57
C LEU A 26 5.51 -4.76 5.80
N ASP A 27 4.48 -5.01 6.62
CA ASP A 27 3.97 -6.35 6.86
C ASP A 27 2.99 -6.74 5.75
N ALA A 28 3.16 -7.93 5.18
CA ALA A 28 2.23 -8.45 4.19
C ALA A 28 1.01 -9.11 4.87
N VAL A 29 -0.18 -8.76 4.39
CA VAL A 29 -1.42 -9.40 4.82
C VAL A 29 -1.54 -10.76 4.16
N SER A 30 -1.70 -11.81 4.96
CA SER A 30 -1.91 -13.17 4.45
C SER A 30 -3.31 -13.29 3.85
N VAL A 31 -3.37 -13.60 2.55
CA VAL A 31 -4.62 -13.84 1.83
C VAL A 31 -5.01 -15.31 1.99
N ARG A 32 -6.19 -15.53 2.58
CA ARG A 32 -6.73 -16.86 2.80
C ARG A 32 -7.70 -17.23 1.69
N GLY A 33 -7.65 -18.49 1.27
CA GLY A 33 -8.51 -18.98 0.20
C GLY A 33 -10.00 -18.97 0.57
N ASP A 34 -10.31 -19.10 1.87
CA ASP A 34 -11.66 -19.20 2.43
C ASP A 34 -12.28 -17.88 2.88
N ALA A 35 -11.51 -16.80 2.92
CA ALA A 35 -12.01 -15.50 3.35
C ALA A 35 -12.74 -14.77 2.19
N PRO A 36 -14.05 -14.46 2.34
CA PRO A 36 -14.80 -13.75 1.29
C PRO A 36 -14.34 -12.33 1.11
N ALA A 37 -13.91 -11.66 2.19
CA ALA A 37 -13.37 -10.31 2.17
C ALA A 37 -12.37 -10.11 3.31
N ILE A 38 -11.39 -9.23 3.07
CA ILE A 38 -10.40 -8.76 4.05
C ILE A 38 -10.44 -7.25 4.05
N ASP A 39 -10.58 -6.63 5.23
CA ASP A 39 -10.44 -5.18 5.40
C ASP A 39 -8.96 -4.82 5.49
N LEU A 40 -8.48 -4.08 4.51
CA LEU A 40 -7.09 -3.61 4.43
C LEU A 40 -6.90 -2.21 5.02
N THR A 41 -7.97 -1.54 5.44
CA THR A 41 -7.94 -0.12 5.83
C THR A 41 -6.93 0.17 6.94
N ALA A 42 -6.84 -0.73 7.93
CA ALA A 42 -5.94 -0.55 9.08
C ALA A 42 -4.44 -0.77 8.76
N VAL A 43 -4.13 -1.43 7.65
CA VAL A 43 -2.74 -1.74 7.26
C VAL A 43 -2.20 -0.83 6.17
N LEU A 44 -2.99 0.14 5.72
CA LEU A 44 -2.57 1.09 4.69
C LEU A 44 -1.50 2.04 5.24
N ASP A 45 -0.37 2.10 4.55
CA ASP A 45 0.67 3.10 4.79
C ASP A 45 0.48 4.27 3.83
N HIS A 46 0.00 5.41 4.38
CA HIS A 46 -0.23 6.63 3.63
C HIS A 46 1.06 7.42 3.53
N GLN A 47 1.45 7.78 2.31
CA GLN A 47 2.65 8.53 2.01
C GLN A 47 2.34 9.73 1.11
N HIS A 48 3.14 10.79 1.25
CA HIS A 48 3.08 11.98 0.44
C HIS A 48 4.44 12.23 -0.22
N SER A 49 4.44 12.72 -1.45
CA SER A 49 5.64 13.13 -2.15
C SER A 49 5.37 14.42 -2.91
N ASP A 50 6.25 15.42 -2.74
CA ASP A 50 6.18 16.69 -3.47
C ASP A 50 6.63 16.54 -4.94
N THR A 51 7.08 15.36 -5.32
CA THR A 51 7.51 15.02 -6.68
C THR A 51 6.56 14.04 -7.34
N ASP A 52 6.76 13.79 -8.63
CA ASP A 52 6.04 12.79 -9.40
C ASP A 52 6.48 11.34 -9.10
N ARG A 53 7.30 11.14 -8.06
CA ARG A 53 7.88 9.83 -7.71
C ARG A 53 7.82 9.57 -6.23
N ILE A 54 7.73 8.29 -5.90
CA ILE A 54 7.83 7.79 -4.54
C ILE A 54 8.77 6.59 -4.50
N GLN A 55 9.58 6.52 -3.44
CA GLN A 55 10.39 5.36 -3.14
C GLN A 55 9.82 4.65 -1.92
N VAL A 56 9.54 3.37 -2.06
CA VAL A 56 8.98 2.54 -1.00
C VAL A 56 9.82 1.29 -0.78
N SER A 57 9.87 0.84 0.47
CA SER A 57 10.42 -0.48 0.81
C SER A 57 9.31 -1.51 0.72
N THR A 58 9.55 -2.61 0.02
CA THR A 58 8.58 -3.70 -0.10
C THR A 58 8.46 -4.47 1.21
N ALA A 59 7.38 -5.23 1.36
CA ALA A 59 7.37 -6.32 2.31
C ALA A 59 8.48 -7.33 1.96
N PRO A 60 9.01 -8.09 2.94
CA PRO A 60 9.94 -9.17 2.64
C PRO A 60 9.34 -10.14 1.64
N GLY A 61 10.07 -10.40 0.55
CA GLY A 61 9.66 -11.38 -0.46
C GLY A 61 9.69 -12.82 0.07
N PRO A 62 9.39 -13.82 -0.79
CA PRO A 62 9.51 -15.25 -0.41
C PRO A 62 10.93 -15.64 0.01
N ASP A 63 11.94 -14.89 -0.44
CA ASP A 63 13.35 -15.00 -0.08
C ASP A 63 13.73 -14.25 1.21
N GLY A 64 12.77 -13.59 1.87
CA GLY A 64 12.99 -12.77 3.07
C GLY A 64 13.65 -11.42 2.79
N ILE A 65 13.86 -11.04 1.53
CA ILE A 65 14.57 -9.82 1.16
C ILE A 65 13.59 -8.66 0.99
N VAL A 66 13.86 -7.55 1.68
CA VAL A 66 13.19 -6.26 1.48
C VAL A 66 13.87 -5.54 0.32
N ARG A 67 13.09 -5.14 -0.67
CA ARG A 67 13.57 -4.39 -1.83
C ARG A 67 13.06 -2.96 -1.78
N ARG A 68 13.83 -2.05 -2.38
CA ARG A 68 13.37 -0.68 -2.59
C ARG A 68 12.91 -0.53 -4.04
N ILE A 69 11.71 -0.02 -4.23
CA ILE A 69 11.15 0.26 -5.55
C ILE A 69 10.85 1.75 -5.69
N GLU A 70 10.98 2.28 -6.88
CA GLU A 70 10.56 3.62 -7.25
C GLU A 70 9.32 3.53 -8.14
N VAL A 71 8.29 4.28 -7.80
CA VAL A 71 7.05 4.35 -8.57
C VAL A 71 6.82 5.78 -8.99
N ARG A 72 6.46 5.97 -10.26
CA ARG A 72 6.15 7.26 -10.84
C ARG A 72 4.64 7.46 -10.91
N ALA A 73 4.19 8.67 -10.57
CA ALA A 73 2.81 9.09 -10.74
C ALA A 73 2.41 9.03 -12.21
N ARG A 74 1.23 8.51 -12.51
CA ARG A 74 0.68 8.44 -13.85
C ARG A 74 -0.23 9.62 -14.16
N GLU A 75 -0.88 10.15 -13.14
CA GLU A 75 -1.83 11.26 -13.24
C GLU A 75 -1.36 12.49 -12.45
N GLY A 76 -0.08 12.54 -12.05
CA GLY A 76 0.49 13.66 -11.33
C GLY A 76 0.05 13.76 -9.87
N GLY A 77 -0.43 12.65 -9.27
CA GLY A 77 -0.78 12.57 -7.86
C GLY A 77 0.45 12.71 -6.96
N GLN A 78 0.22 13.25 -5.76
CA GLN A 78 1.24 13.41 -4.72
C GLN A 78 0.97 12.53 -3.49
N ASN A 79 -0.22 11.95 -3.42
CA ASN A 79 -0.63 11.10 -2.31
C ASN A 79 -0.68 9.64 -2.73
N TRP A 80 -0.19 8.79 -1.86
CA TRP A 80 0.01 7.38 -2.13
C TRP A 80 -0.44 6.55 -0.95
N VAL A 81 -0.80 5.33 -1.22
CA VAL A 81 -1.01 4.31 -0.21
C VAL A 81 -0.27 3.04 -0.59
N VAL A 82 0.41 2.45 0.39
CA VAL A 82 1.20 1.24 0.21
C VAL A 82 0.65 0.15 1.10
N PHE A 83 0.51 -1.04 0.55
CA PHE A 83 0.12 -2.25 1.27
C PHE A 83 0.71 -3.48 0.60
N ALA A 84 0.80 -4.58 1.31
CA ALA A 84 1.34 -5.82 0.77
C ALA A 84 0.43 -7.01 1.07
N LEU A 85 0.38 -7.93 0.12
CA LEU A 85 -0.40 -9.16 0.19
C LEU A 85 0.52 -10.36 0.02
N ALA A 86 0.26 -11.43 0.77
CA ALA A 86 0.97 -12.70 0.65
C ALA A 86 -0.03 -13.84 0.41
N ASN A 87 0.21 -14.62 -0.62
CA ASN A 87 -0.52 -15.86 -0.85
C ASN A 87 0.27 -17.03 -0.22
N ASN A 88 -0.12 -17.43 0.97
CA ASN A 88 0.50 -18.56 1.68
C ASN A 88 -0.19 -19.90 1.38
N THR A 89 -1.00 -19.98 0.33
CA THR A 89 -1.65 -21.21 -0.11
C THR A 89 -0.90 -21.84 -1.28
N ASP A 90 -1.25 -23.08 -1.60
CA ASP A 90 -0.70 -23.80 -2.76
C ASP A 90 -1.46 -23.50 -4.07
N ASP A 91 -2.54 -22.72 -3.98
CA ASP A 91 -3.38 -22.35 -5.11
C ASP A 91 -3.13 -20.93 -5.56
N GLN A 92 -3.31 -20.68 -6.87
CA GLN A 92 -3.39 -19.35 -7.41
C GLN A 92 -4.72 -18.69 -6.99
N LEU A 93 -4.66 -17.45 -6.50
CA LEU A 93 -5.82 -16.74 -5.99
C LEU A 93 -6.13 -15.50 -6.84
N ASP A 94 -7.33 -15.45 -7.42
CA ASP A 94 -7.89 -14.23 -7.99
C ASP A 94 -8.60 -13.43 -6.91
N ARG A 95 -8.33 -12.11 -6.85
CA ARG A 95 -8.92 -11.19 -5.87
C ARG A 95 -9.26 -9.87 -6.51
N LEU A 96 -10.17 -9.13 -5.87
CA LEU A 96 -10.53 -7.77 -6.22
C LEU A 96 -10.09 -6.82 -5.11
N ILE A 97 -9.28 -5.83 -5.48
CA ILE A 97 -9.00 -4.67 -4.62
C ILE A 97 -10.12 -3.67 -4.86
N VAL A 98 -10.84 -3.30 -3.80
CA VAL A 98 -12.05 -2.48 -3.87
C VAL A 98 -11.94 -1.27 -2.95
N ALA A 99 -11.98 -0.07 -3.52
CA ALA A 99 -12.10 1.18 -2.81
C ALA A 99 -13.50 1.77 -3.03
N PRO A 100 -14.42 1.67 -2.05
CA PRO A 100 -15.78 2.16 -2.20
C PRO A 100 -15.84 3.68 -2.37
N HIS A 101 -16.80 4.16 -3.20
CA HIS A 101 -17.09 5.58 -3.40
C HIS A 101 -18.15 6.13 -2.43
N TYR A 102 -18.46 5.43 -1.36
CA TYR A 102 -19.44 5.87 -0.36
C TYR A 102 -18.81 5.88 1.04
N ARG A 103 -19.35 6.71 1.92
CA ARG A 103 -19.03 6.72 3.34
C ARG A 103 -20.19 6.18 4.15
N ILE A 104 -19.86 5.43 5.18
CA ILE A 104 -20.81 5.15 6.26
C ILE A 104 -20.73 6.34 7.22
N VAL A 105 -21.81 7.11 7.32
CA VAL A 105 -21.91 8.16 8.33
C VAL A 105 -22.37 7.57 9.66
N SER A 106 -22.12 8.28 10.76
CA SER A 106 -22.40 7.84 12.14
C SER A 106 -23.84 7.38 12.41
N SER A 107 -24.80 7.78 11.55
CA SER A 107 -26.19 7.33 11.59
C SER A 107 -26.44 5.97 10.91
N GLY A 108 -25.40 5.32 10.36
CA GLY A 108 -25.53 4.07 9.59
C GLY A 108 -26.03 4.28 8.16
N LEU A 109 -26.26 5.52 7.72
CA LEU A 109 -26.63 5.83 6.35
C LEU A 109 -25.40 5.78 5.44
N LEU A 110 -25.58 5.17 4.26
CA LEU A 110 -24.62 5.23 3.19
C LEU A 110 -24.74 6.58 2.49
N TRP A 111 -23.70 7.39 2.58
CA TRP A 111 -23.63 8.63 1.80
C TRP A 111 -22.82 8.36 0.53
N PRO A 112 -23.45 8.40 -0.66
CA PRO A 112 -22.70 8.27 -1.88
C PRO A 112 -21.84 9.52 -2.09
N ASP A 113 -20.54 9.32 -2.16
CA ASP A 113 -19.60 10.34 -2.62
C ASP A 113 -19.54 10.22 -4.14
N LEU A 114 -20.62 10.72 -4.77
CA LEU A 114 -20.86 10.56 -6.20
C LEU A 114 -19.79 11.28 -7.01
N GLY A 115 -18.97 10.52 -7.72
CA GLY A 115 -18.26 11.01 -8.89
C GLY A 115 -16.75 11.02 -8.85
N LEU A 116 -16.09 10.63 -7.76
CA LEU A 116 -14.63 10.68 -7.72
C LEU A 116 -14.01 9.31 -7.46
N SER A 117 -13.49 8.72 -8.53
CA SER A 117 -12.48 7.67 -8.41
C SER A 117 -11.39 8.13 -7.44
N ARG A 118 -11.08 7.31 -6.45
CA ARG A 118 -10.11 7.62 -5.39
C ARG A 118 -8.71 7.18 -5.75
N ILE A 119 -8.62 6.11 -6.51
CA ILE A 119 -7.35 5.51 -6.95
C ILE A 119 -7.15 5.80 -8.44
N ALA A 120 -6.05 6.46 -8.77
CA ALA A 120 -5.66 6.73 -10.15
C ALA A 120 -5.05 5.48 -10.80
N SER A 121 -4.10 4.85 -10.12
CA SER A 121 -3.40 3.66 -10.60
C SER A 121 -2.84 2.84 -9.44
N ILE A 122 -2.60 1.56 -9.68
CA ILE A 122 -1.89 0.68 -8.75
C ILE A 122 -0.70 0.07 -9.47
N THR A 123 0.47 0.15 -8.85
CA THR A 123 1.71 -0.45 -9.34
C THR A 123 2.14 -1.56 -8.39
N PRO A 124 2.27 -2.80 -8.85
CA PRO A 124 2.77 -3.91 -8.04
C PRO A 124 4.30 -3.91 -8.03
N SER A 125 4.90 -4.43 -6.96
CA SER A 125 6.35 -4.62 -6.85
C SER A 125 6.88 -5.71 -7.79
N THR A 126 6.04 -6.65 -8.15
CA THR A 126 6.32 -7.74 -9.10
C THR A 126 5.01 -8.26 -9.69
N GLY A 127 5.11 -9.00 -10.80
CA GLY A 127 3.96 -9.58 -11.47
C GLY A 127 3.18 -8.60 -12.34
N ASP A 128 1.98 -9.01 -12.72
CA ASP A 128 1.13 -8.24 -13.61
C ASP A 128 0.46 -7.06 -12.91
N ARG A 129 0.20 -6.02 -13.67
CA ARG A 129 -0.52 -4.86 -13.16
C ARG A 129 -1.96 -5.22 -12.84
N PRO A 130 -2.49 -4.69 -11.71
CA PRO A 130 -3.90 -4.78 -11.42
C PRO A 130 -4.76 -4.22 -12.56
N GLU A 131 -5.74 -4.99 -13.00
CA GLU A 131 -6.65 -4.63 -14.07
C GLU A 131 -7.88 -3.91 -13.51
N ARG A 132 -8.09 -2.66 -13.98
CA ARG A 132 -9.27 -1.88 -13.56
C ARG A 132 -10.54 -2.50 -14.15
N GLN A 133 -11.54 -2.67 -13.29
CA GLN A 133 -12.88 -3.12 -13.64
C GLN A 133 -13.84 -1.94 -13.56
N ASP A 134 -14.79 -1.87 -14.47
CA ASP A 134 -15.83 -0.84 -14.45
C ASP A 134 -16.79 -1.07 -13.28
N SER A 135 -16.98 -0.03 -12.48
CA SER A 135 -17.93 -0.03 -11.37
C SER A 135 -18.40 1.40 -11.10
N PRO A 136 -19.71 1.63 -10.95
CA PRO A 136 -20.24 2.96 -10.66
C PRO A 136 -20.08 3.35 -9.18
N THR A 137 -19.78 2.39 -8.30
CA THR A 137 -19.83 2.58 -6.84
C THR A 137 -18.50 2.37 -6.14
N ALA A 138 -17.46 1.96 -6.88
CA ALA A 138 -16.15 1.69 -6.31
C ALA A 138 -15.05 1.79 -7.38
N ASP A 139 -13.80 2.01 -6.95
CA ASP A 139 -12.64 1.64 -7.73
C ASP A 139 -12.37 0.16 -7.51
N VAL A 140 -12.39 -0.63 -8.57
CA VAL A 140 -12.21 -2.08 -8.52
C VAL A 140 -11.03 -2.46 -9.39
N PHE A 141 -10.12 -3.24 -8.84
CA PHE A 141 -8.95 -3.77 -9.57
C PHE A 141 -8.83 -5.26 -9.35
N ARG A 142 -8.75 -6.00 -10.44
CA ARG A 142 -8.50 -7.44 -10.40
C ARG A 142 -7.00 -7.71 -10.30
N ILE A 143 -6.64 -8.62 -9.41
CA ILE A 143 -5.29 -9.12 -9.22
C ILE A 143 -5.29 -10.65 -9.19
N THR A 144 -4.16 -11.22 -9.51
CA THR A 144 -3.87 -12.65 -9.37
C THR A 144 -2.64 -12.81 -8.50
N LEU A 145 -2.74 -13.65 -7.48
CA LEU A 145 -1.65 -13.98 -6.56
C LEU A 145 -1.24 -15.42 -6.77
N ASP A 146 -0.06 -15.64 -7.29
CA ASP A 146 0.51 -16.97 -7.44
C ASP A 146 0.84 -17.60 -6.08
N PRO A 147 0.89 -18.94 -5.98
CA PRO A 147 1.29 -19.62 -4.75
C PRO A 147 2.63 -19.11 -4.22
N GLY A 148 2.67 -18.77 -2.93
CA GLY A 148 3.88 -18.26 -2.27
C GLY A 148 4.28 -16.82 -2.65
N ALA A 149 3.52 -16.13 -3.49
CA ALA A 149 3.82 -14.75 -3.87
C ALA A 149 3.64 -13.79 -2.71
N VAL A 150 4.57 -12.83 -2.58
CA VAL A 150 4.45 -11.65 -1.72
C VAL A 150 4.59 -10.43 -2.60
N ILE A 151 3.52 -9.64 -2.72
CA ILE A 151 3.47 -8.49 -3.61
C ILE A 151 3.15 -7.23 -2.80
N THR A 152 3.97 -6.21 -2.96
CA THR A 152 3.71 -4.87 -2.43
C THR A 152 3.04 -4.04 -3.53
N PHE A 153 1.92 -3.43 -3.20
CA PHE A 153 1.14 -2.58 -4.08
C PHE A 153 1.30 -1.12 -3.68
N VAL A 154 1.54 -0.27 -4.66
CA VAL A 154 1.64 1.18 -4.49
C VAL A 154 0.53 1.82 -5.30
N ALA A 155 -0.45 2.38 -4.61
CA ALA A 155 -1.60 3.04 -5.22
C ALA A 155 -1.42 4.55 -5.21
N GLU A 156 -1.46 5.16 -6.40
CA GLU A 156 -1.56 6.61 -6.58
C GLU A 156 -2.99 7.05 -6.30
N LEU A 157 -3.15 8.05 -5.44
CA LEU A 157 -4.46 8.56 -5.05
C LEU A 157 -4.80 9.85 -5.79
N ARG A 158 -6.09 10.01 -6.12
CA ARG A 158 -6.68 11.27 -6.58
C ARG A 158 -7.18 12.14 -5.43
N THR A 159 -7.18 11.58 -4.22
CA THR A 159 -7.62 12.20 -2.97
C THR A 159 -6.47 12.25 -1.98
N ASP A 160 -6.59 13.05 -0.92
CA ASP A 160 -5.54 13.16 0.10
C ASP A 160 -5.34 11.86 0.88
N LYS A 161 -6.42 11.13 1.09
CA LYS A 161 -6.42 9.87 1.85
C LYS A 161 -7.37 8.86 1.22
N LEU A 162 -7.07 7.59 1.44
CA LEU A 162 -7.96 6.48 1.11
C LEU A 162 -8.66 6.01 2.39
N PRO A 163 -9.97 6.31 2.57
CA PRO A 163 -10.65 6.03 3.83
C PRO A 163 -10.95 4.55 4.04
N GLN A 164 -11.08 3.78 2.97
CA GLN A 164 -11.44 2.37 2.99
C GLN A 164 -10.79 1.62 1.83
N LEU A 165 -10.30 0.42 2.10
CA LEU A 165 -9.84 -0.52 1.09
C LEU A 165 -10.13 -1.95 1.53
N TYR A 166 -10.71 -2.72 0.64
CA TYR A 166 -11.05 -4.13 0.87
C TYR A 166 -10.45 -5.02 -0.19
N LEU A 167 -10.12 -6.23 0.20
CA LEU A 167 -9.77 -7.31 -0.71
C LEU A 167 -10.94 -8.31 -0.72
N TRP A 168 -11.54 -8.52 -1.89
CA TRP A 168 -12.69 -9.40 -2.05
C TRP A 168 -12.36 -10.63 -2.89
N GLU A 169 -12.96 -11.74 -2.53
CA GLU A 169 -13.12 -12.86 -3.43
C GLU A 169 -14.15 -12.45 -4.51
N PRO A 170 -13.89 -12.73 -5.83
CA PRO A 170 -14.71 -12.18 -6.92
C PRO A 170 -16.19 -12.54 -6.85
N ASP A 171 -16.54 -13.79 -6.56
CA ASP A 171 -17.93 -14.22 -6.49
C ASP A 171 -18.65 -13.63 -5.27
N ALA A 172 -17.96 -13.56 -4.12
CA ALA A 172 -18.50 -12.93 -2.92
C ALA A 172 -18.77 -11.42 -3.13
N TYR A 173 -17.90 -10.74 -3.88
CA TYR A 173 -18.13 -9.33 -4.24
C TYR A 173 -19.33 -9.16 -5.15
N LYS A 174 -19.48 -10.01 -6.16
CA LYS A 174 -20.62 -10.02 -7.07
C LYS A 174 -21.94 -10.23 -6.33
N ASP A 175 -21.98 -11.18 -5.41
CA ASP A 175 -23.16 -11.44 -4.59
C ASP A 175 -23.52 -10.24 -3.71
N LYS A 176 -22.50 -9.59 -3.11
CA LYS A 176 -22.70 -8.37 -2.33
C LYS A 176 -23.30 -7.24 -3.18
N VAL A 177 -22.75 -6.97 -4.36
CA VAL A 177 -23.24 -5.91 -5.25
C VAL A 177 -24.67 -6.19 -5.68
N ASN A 178 -24.99 -7.43 -6.03
CA ASN A 178 -26.33 -7.85 -6.40
C ASN A 178 -27.34 -7.68 -5.26
N SER A 179 -26.93 -7.86 -4.00
CA SER A 179 -27.80 -7.68 -2.83
C SER A 179 -28.25 -6.25 -2.58
N PHE A 180 -27.56 -5.26 -3.14
CA PHE A 180 -27.96 -3.84 -3.08
C PHE A 180 -28.91 -3.40 -4.21
N THR A 181 -29.16 -4.27 -5.19
CA THR A 181 -29.98 -3.95 -6.37
C THR A 181 -31.43 -4.44 -6.24
N LEU A 182 -31.82 -4.94 -5.07
CA LEU A 182 -33.19 -5.43 -4.77
C LEU A 182 -34.02 -4.35 -4.07
#